data_d7b44d6045999c288737a090d15373dc
#
_entry.id   d7b44d6045999c288737a090d15373dc
#
_cell.length_a   1.000
_cell.length_b   1.000
_cell.length_c   1.000
_cell.angle_alpha   90.00
_cell.angle_beta   90.00
_cell.angle_gamma   90.00
#
_symmetry.space_group_name_H-M   'P 1'
#
loop_
_entity.id
_entity.type
_entity.pdbx_description
1 polymer ?
#
loop_
_entity_poly.entity_id
_entity_poly.type
_entity_poly.pdbx_seq_one_letter_code
_entity_poly.pdbx_strand_id
1 'polypeptide(L)'
;PKTFITKEAKQILERIKPEDQLILLDDKGKSFTSLEFAEEIEKRQMLQQKKIIFLVGGAYGFDESVYNRANALLSLSSMTFSHQIIRLIFLEQLYRAFTIIKGLPYHHE
;
A
#
# COMPACT_ATOMS: atom_id res chain seq x y z
N PRO A 1 -13.67 0.12 -17.20
CA PRO A 1 -14.75 -0.82 -17.37
C PRO A 1 -14.67 -2.00 -16.42
N LYS A 2 -15.81 -2.43 -15.97
CA LYS A 2 -15.93 -3.45 -14.93
C LYS A 2 -15.30 -4.79 -15.32
N THR A 3 -15.47 -5.21 -16.56
CA THR A 3 -14.93 -6.48 -17.04
C THR A 3 -13.39 -6.49 -16.98
N PHE A 4 -12.78 -5.38 -17.35
CA PHE A 4 -11.33 -5.24 -17.32
C PHE A 4 -10.79 -5.28 -15.88
N ILE A 5 -11.44 -4.57 -14.96
CA ILE A 5 -11.06 -4.56 -13.55
C ILE A 5 -11.15 -5.95 -12.94
N THR A 6 -12.22 -6.69 -13.24
CA THR A 6 -12.43 -8.04 -12.72
C THR A 6 -11.35 -9.00 -13.20
N LYS A 7 -10.95 -8.90 -14.48
CA LYS A 7 -9.91 -9.75 -15.05
C LYS A 7 -8.54 -9.48 -14.40
N GLU A 8 -8.19 -8.20 -14.22
CA GLU A 8 -6.96 -7.84 -13.52
C GLU A 8 -6.98 -8.32 -12.08
N ALA A 9 -8.11 -8.17 -11.39
CA ALA A 9 -8.28 -8.59 -10.01
C ALA A 9 -7.97 -10.06 -9.85
N LYS A 10 -8.50 -10.90 -10.75
CA LYS A 10 -8.26 -12.34 -10.71
C LYS A 10 -6.77 -12.67 -10.82
N GLN A 11 -6.07 -12.00 -11.74
CA GLN A 11 -4.63 -12.22 -11.93
C GLN A 11 -3.83 -11.80 -10.69
N ILE A 12 -4.21 -10.69 -10.07
CA ILE A 12 -3.56 -10.20 -8.86
C ILE A 12 -3.77 -11.17 -7.71
N LEU A 13 -5.01 -11.58 -7.48
CA LEU A 13 -5.35 -12.43 -6.34
C LEU A 13 -4.71 -13.82 -6.42
N GLU A 14 -4.47 -14.32 -7.63
CA GLU A 14 -3.79 -15.60 -7.83
C GLU A 14 -2.34 -15.59 -7.35
N ARG A 15 -1.72 -14.41 -7.25
CA ARG A 15 -0.34 -14.25 -6.81
C ARG A 15 -0.18 -14.01 -5.32
N ILE A 16 -1.30 -13.82 -4.61
CA ILE A 16 -1.28 -13.49 -3.19
C ILE A 16 -1.62 -14.73 -2.39
N LYS A 17 -0.72 -15.09 -1.47
CA LYS A 17 -0.91 -16.24 -0.61
C LYS A 17 -1.77 -15.85 0.60
N PRO A 18 -2.46 -16.83 1.24
CA PRO A 18 -3.30 -16.53 2.41
C PRO A 18 -2.57 -15.83 3.54
N GLU A 19 -1.27 -16.15 3.74
CA GLU A 19 -0.46 -15.58 4.80
C GLU A 19 0.09 -14.19 4.48
N ASP A 20 0.00 -13.75 3.22
CA ASP A 20 0.51 -12.44 2.82
C ASP A 20 -0.38 -11.31 3.34
N GLN A 21 0.23 -10.18 3.68
CA GLN A 21 -0.49 -8.96 3.99
C GLN A 21 -0.65 -8.15 2.72
N LEU A 22 -1.89 -7.84 2.35
CA LEU A 22 -2.18 -7.00 1.19
C LEU A 22 -2.64 -5.63 1.67
N ILE A 23 -1.93 -4.59 1.27
CA ILE A 23 -2.27 -3.21 1.59
C ILE A 23 -2.53 -2.47 0.29
N LEU A 24 -3.71 -1.90 0.17
CA LEU A 24 -4.09 -1.15 -1.03
C LEU A 24 -3.79 0.33 -0.82
N LEU A 25 -3.16 0.96 -1.82
CA LEU A 25 -2.99 2.40 -1.85
C LEU A 25 -4.24 2.99 -2.48
N ASP A 26 -5.07 3.59 -1.64
CA ASP A 26 -6.40 4.07 -2.03
C ASP A 26 -6.73 5.32 -1.22
N ASP A 27 -7.30 6.32 -1.87
CA ASP A 27 -7.62 7.59 -1.20
C ASP A 27 -8.69 7.46 -0.12
N LYS A 28 -9.40 6.35 -0.09
CA LYS A 28 -10.38 6.02 0.96
C LYS A 28 -9.72 5.43 2.20
N GLY A 29 -8.43 5.14 2.13
CA GLY A 29 -7.70 4.54 3.23
C GLY A 29 -7.35 5.53 4.32
N LYS A 30 -6.76 4.99 5.38
CA LYS A 30 -6.26 5.80 6.48
C LYS A 30 -5.01 6.56 6.05
N SER A 31 -4.95 7.85 6.41
CA SER A 31 -3.77 8.69 6.18
C SER A 31 -2.82 8.61 7.36
N PHE A 32 -1.54 8.64 7.08
CA PHE A 32 -0.48 8.58 8.08
C PHE A 32 0.52 9.72 7.87
N THR A 33 1.09 10.21 8.94
CA THR A 33 2.32 10.98 8.83
C THR A 33 3.47 10.03 8.48
N SER A 34 4.62 10.57 8.07
CA SER A 34 5.77 9.72 7.77
C SER A 34 6.22 8.90 8.97
N LEU A 35 6.18 9.47 10.17
CA LEU A 35 6.52 8.74 11.39
C LEU A 35 5.51 7.64 11.70
N GLU A 36 4.22 7.92 11.56
CA GLU A 36 3.18 6.92 11.76
C GLU A 36 3.28 5.79 10.75
N PHE A 37 3.62 6.11 9.50
CA PHE A 37 3.81 5.10 8.47
C PHE A 37 5.00 4.20 8.81
N ALA A 38 6.10 4.76 9.30
CA ALA A 38 7.24 3.97 9.75
C ALA A 38 6.85 3.02 10.88
N GLU A 39 6.10 3.49 11.85
CA GLU A 39 5.60 2.66 12.96
C GLU A 39 4.71 1.53 12.44
N GLU A 40 3.84 1.82 11.47
CA GLU A 40 2.95 0.82 10.88
C GLU A 40 3.74 -0.26 10.15
N ILE A 41 4.77 0.13 9.38
CA ILE A 41 5.63 -0.82 8.67
C ILE A 41 6.34 -1.72 9.68
N GLU A 42 6.94 -1.15 10.71
CA GLU A 42 7.65 -1.91 11.73
C GLU A 42 6.72 -2.90 12.42
N LYS A 43 5.53 -2.45 12.79
CA LYS A 43 4.52 -3.28 13.43
C LYS A 43 4.12 -4.47 12.54
N ARG A 44 3.93 -4.23 11.24
CA ARG A 44 3.58 -5.29 10.31
C ARG A 44 4.71 -6.28 10.07
N GLN A 45 5.95 -5.82 10.13
CA GLN A 45 7.12 -6.70 10.02
C GLN A 45 7.23 -7.64 11.23
N MET A 46 6.68 -7.26 12.36
CA MET A 46 6.68 -8.09 13.56
C MET A 46 5.63 -9.21 13.54
N LEU A 47 4.65 -9.11 12.64
CA LEU A 47 3.66 -10.18 12.47
C LEU A 47 4.29 -11.35 11.74
N GLN A 48 3.83 -12.56 12.04
CA GLN A 48 4.38 -13.78 11.48
C GLN A 48 3.91 -14.04 10.05
N GLN A 49 3.85 -13.00 9.24
CA GLN A 49 3.43 -13.09 7.86
C GLN A 49 4.63 -12.97 6.93
N LYS A 50 4.59 -13.70 5.82
CA LYS A 50 5.75 -13.85 4.97
C LYS A 50 6.07 -12.63 4.13
N LYS A 51 5.05 -11.88 3.70
CA LYS A 51 5.22 -10.74 2.81
C LYS A 51 4.23 -9.65 3.11
N ILE A 52 4.67 -8.42 2.91
CA ILE A 52 3.78 -7.26 2.85
C ILE A 52 3.74 -6.83 1.39
N ILE A 53 2.56 -6.83 0.79
CA ILE A 53 2.35 -6.47 -0.59
C ILE A 53 1.59 -5.15 -0.63
N PHE A 54 2.17 -4.15 -1.27
CA PHE A 54 1.50 -2.88 -1.51
C PHE A 54 1.03 -2.85 -2.96
N LEU A 55 -0.23 -2.54 -3.16
CA LEU A 55 -0.83 -2.53 -4.49
C LEU A 55 -1.35 -1.13 -4.81
N VAL A 56 -0.88 -0.59 -5.93
CA VAL A 56 -1.33 0.71 -6.42
C VAL A 56 -2.44 0.47 -7.43
N GLY A 57 -3.59 1.10 -7.21
CA GLY A 57 -4.72 0.98 -8.12
C GLY A 57 -4.54 1.80 -9.39
N GLY A 58 -5.25 1.40 -10.43
CA GLY A 58 -5.33 2.15 -11.66
C GLY A 58 -6.43 3.23 -11.59
N ALA A 59 -6.77 3.79 -12.76
CA ALA A 59 -7.73 4.90 -12.87
C ALA A 59 -9.13 4.56 -12.35
N TYR A 60 -9.49 3.28 -12.35
CA TYR A 60 -10.82 2.82 -11.95
C TYR A 60 -10.87 2.25 -10.54
N GLY A 61 -9.76 2.35 -9.80
CA GLY A 61 -9.69 1.78 -8.46
C GLY A 61 -9.51 0.26 -8.49
N PHE A 62 -10.07 -0.39 -7.47
CA PHE A 62 -9.95 -1.84 -7.32
C PHE A 62 -11.30 -2.52 -7.43
N ASP A 63 -11.28 -3.78 -7.90
CA ASP A 63 -12.44 -4.63 -7.85
C ASP A 63 -12.82 -4.95 -6.40
N GLU A 64 -14.09 -5.23 -6.17
CA GLU A 64 -14.59 -5.57 -4.84
C GLU A 64 -13.86 -6.77 -4.22
N SER A 65 -13.51 -7.76 -5.03
CA SER A 65 -12.78 -8.94 -4.57
C SER A 65 -11.41 -8.59 -4.01
N VAL A 66 -10.76 -7.57 -4.58
CA VAL A 66 -9.46 -7.09 -4.09
C VAL A 66 -9.64 -6.36 -2.77
N TYR A 67 -10.66 -5.51 -2.66
CA TYR A 67 -10.98 -4.84 -1.40
C TYR A 67 -11.27 -5.86 -0.29
N ASN A 68 -12.04 -6.90 -0.61
CA ASN A 68 -12.39 -7.92 0.37
C ASN A 68 -11.18 -8.72 0.84
N ARG A 69 -10.20 -8.92 -0.03
CA ARG A 69 -8.97 -9.64 0.33
C ARG A 69 -8.00 -8.77 1.13
N ALA A 70 -8.03 -7.46 0.95
CA ALA A 70 -7.04 -6.55 1.53
C ALA A 70 -7.06 -6.57 3.05
N ASN A 71 -5.89 -6.49 3.64
CA ASN A 71 -5.71 -6.38 5.07
C ASN A 71 -5.84 -4.94 5.55
N ALA A 72 -5.49 -3.99 4.69
CA ALA A 72 -5.59 -2.57 5.03
C ALA A 72 -5.63 -1.71 3.77
N LEU A 73 -6.11 -0.49 3.94
CA LEU A 73 -6.06 0.55 2.93
C LEU A 73 -5.25 1.71 3.48
N LEU A 74 -4.35 2.23 2.65
CA LEU A 74 -3.47 3.34 3.00
C LEU A 74 -3.66 4.48 2.02
N SER A 75 -3.94 5.67 2.52
CA SER A 75 -4.01 6.87 1.70
C SER A 75 -2.73 7.67 1.82
N LEU A 76 -2.10 7.95 0.68
CA LEU A 76 -0.91 8.82 0.64
C LEU A 76 -1.30 10.29 0.55
N SER A 77 -2.52 10.57 0.09
CA SER A 77 -3.02 11.92 -0.05
C SER A 77 -4.52 11.89 -0.30
N SER A 78 -5.24 12.90 0.17
CA SER A 78 -6.64 13.08 -0.18
C SER A 78 -6.80 13.68 -1.58
N MET A 79 -5.71 14.11 -2.20
CA MET A 79 -5.72 14.61 -3.57
C MET A 79 -5.54 13.46 -4.54
N THR A 80 -6.09 13.61 -5.74
CA THR A 80 -5.99 12.59 -6.77
C THR A 80 -4.73 12.80 -7.61
N PHE A 81 -3.93 11.75 -7.75
CA PHE A 81 -2.74 11.75 -8.60
C PHE A 81 -2.84 10.60 -9.59
N SER A 82 -2.06 10.70 -10.70
CA SER A 82 -1.93 9.55 -11.58
C SER A 82 -1.26 8.40 -10.82
N HIS A 83 -1.53 7.16 -11.24
CA HIS A 83 -0.94 6.01 -10.56
C HIS A 83 0.60 5.97 -10.69
N GLN A 84 1.16 6.57 -11.74
CA GLN A 84 2.60 6.67 -11.91
C GLN A 84 3.23 7.58 -10.87
N ILE A 85 2.60 8.72 -10.60
CA ILE A 85 3.07 9.67 -9.57
C ILE A 85 2.89 9.06 -8.18
N ILE A 86 1.78 8.39 -7.93
CA ILE A 86 1.53 7.74 -6.64
C ILE A 86 2.59 6.67 -6.36
N ARG A 87 3.00 5.91 -7.36
CA ARG A 87 4.08 4.92 -7.19
C ARG A 87 5.38 5.58 -6.74
N LEU A 88 5.71 6.71 -7.35
CA LEU A 88 6.94 7.42 -7.01
C LEU A 88 6.88 7.98 -5.59
N ILE A 89 5.76 8.59 -5.23
CA ILE A 89 5.54 9.12 -3.88
C ILE A 89 5.62 7.98 -2.86
N PHE A 90 4.99 6.86 -3.15
CA PHE A 90 5.01 5.71 -2.26
C PHE A 90 6.42 5.18 -2.04
N LEU A 91 7.21 5.04 -3.11
CA LEU A 91 8.59 4.54 -2.99
C LEU A 91 9.44 5.47 -2.15
N GLU A 92 9.27 6.78 -2.30
CA GLU A 92 9.99 7.75 -1.48
C GLU A 92 9.58 7.62 -0.01
N GLN A 93 8.30 7.48 0.28
CA GLN A 93 7.82 7.34 1.65
C GLN A 93 8.24 6.00 2.26
N LEU A 94 8.28 4.95 1.48
CA LEU A 94 8.74 3.64 1.95
C LEU A 94 10.22 3.70 2.31
N TYR A 95 11.04 4.32 1.46
CA TYR A 95 12.45 4.54 1.76
C TYR A 95 12.61 5.34 3.04
N ARG A 96 11.86 6.44 3.17
CA ARG A 96 11.87 7.29 4.35
C ARG A 96 11.49 6.51 5.61
N ALA A 97 10.48 5.66 5.52
CA ALA A 97 10.04 4.82 6.64
C ALA A 97 11.17 3.91 7.12
N PHE A 98 11.88 3.26 6.21
CA PHE A 98 13.00 2.40 6.59
C PHE A 98 14.15 3.17 7.21
N THR A 99 14.42 4.40 6.76
CA THR A 99 15.46 5.24 7.40
C THR A 99 15.07 5.62 8.81
N ILE A 100 13.78 5.90 9.04
CA ILE A 100 13.27 6.20 10.38
C ILE A 100 13.42 4.98 11.29
N ILE A 101 13.02 3.81 10.81
CA ILE A 101 13.12 2.58 11.58
C ILE A 101 14.56 2.29 11.97
N LYS A 102 15.50 2.55 11.07
CA LYS A 102 16.93 2.30 11.30
C LYS A 102 17.63 3.45 12.03
N GLY A 103 16.93 4.54 12.33
CA GLY A 103 17.52 5.69 13.01
C GLY A 103 18.48 6.51 12.16
N LEU A 104 18.34 6.47 10.83
CA LEU A 104 19.18 7.22 9.92
C LEU A 104 18.68 8.66 9.78
N PRO A 105 19.59 9.63 9.53
CA PRO A 105 19.21 11.05 9.53
C PRO A 105 18.63 11.57 8.21
N TYR A 106 17.83 10.79 7.55
CA TYR A 106 17.22 11.18 6.28
C TYR A 106 15.96 12.05 6.49
N HIS A 107 15.11 11.63 7.44
CA HIS A 107 13.84 12.31 7.70
C HIS A 107 14.03 13.46 8.69
N HIS A 108 13.49 14.63 8.34
CA HIS A 108 13.46 15.81 9.20
C HIS A 108 12.01 16.29 9.32
N GLU A 109 11.53 16.44 10.53
CA GLU A 109 10.23 17.02 10.80
C GLU A 109 10.31 18.42 11.35
#